data_13b36a5750e93935594483256713df16
#
_entry.id   13b36a5750e93935594483256713df16
#
_cell.length_a   1.000
_cell.length_b   1.000
_cell.length_c   1.000
_cell.angle_alpha   90.00
_cell.angle_beta   90.00
_cell.angle_gamma   90.00
#
_symmetry.space_group_name_H-M   'P 1'
#
loop_
_entity.id
_entity.type
_entity.pdbx_description
1 polymer ?
#
loop_
_entity_poly.entity_id
_entity_poly.type
_entity_poly.pdbx_seq_one_letter_code
_entity_poly.pdbx_strand_id
1 'polypeptide(L)'
;MTCRPVLRTPPPAGSPSIGFDDQIFRRQRRGGISRYFRELASSLEGADARVHRAGTGAGLLNGGKAWRQAEVVHATFYGGRPYRLGRGQRLVSSLFDMTPERHPEHFFLPRLRSPHARKAAWLEASDLILSISAASADDLAFFHPSIHTPLRVIHLATDLDRLPPQPVAALEQRPFWLMVGKRHAYKNGLTILRALALLERDRSGGRRRRRPLLVCAGGGPWSQRERRWIAALGLEQAVLQMPAADPVLAWLYRRAEAVLVPSMAEGFSLPLIEALACDTPVVASDLEVHREVGRGFATLLPALNAAAWAEWLIEAADTDQKRPRQRLGSEAYGRLRQHYGMERLVREHLDAYGGSRSGTSVSTPI
;
A
#
# COMPACT_ATOMS: atom_id res chain seq x y z
N MET A 1 -4.03 -15.97 32.97
CA MET A 1 -4.48 -14.59 33.18
C MET A 1 -5.54 -14.28 32.12
N THR A 2 -6.81 -14.33 32.53
CA THR A 2 -7.96 -14.08 31.66
C THR A 2 -8.11 -12.56 31.47
N CYS A 3 -7.88 -12.12 30.26
CA CYS A 3 -8.12 -10.72 29.89
C CYS A 3 -9.63 -10.43 30.00
N ARG A 4 -10.03 -9.59 30.94
CA ARG A 4 -11.41 -9.10 31.06
C ARG A 4 -11.73 -8.28 29.80
N PRO A 5 -12.90 -8.47 29.17
CA PRO A 5 -13.33 -7.60 28.08
C PRO A 5 -13.49 -6.18 28.64
N VAL A 6 -12.78 -5.22 28.08
CA VAL A 6 -13.00 -3.80 28.36
C VAL A 6 -14.40 -3.48 27.82
N LEU A 7 -15.35 -3.23 28.72
CA LEU A 7 -16.66 -2.69 28.38
C LEU A 7 -16.45 -1.32 27.73
N ARG A 8 -16.52 -1.26 26.40
CA ARG A 8 -16.51 0.01 25.66
C ARG A 8 -17.81 0.75 25.95
N THR A 9 -17.71 1.98 26.40
CA THR A 9 -18.85 2.90 26.45
C THR A 9 -19.47 3.04 25.05
N PRO A 10 -20.79 3.08 24.94
CA PRO A 10 -21.43 3.33 23.65
C PRO A 10 -20.97 4.70 23.09
N PRO A 11 -20.75 4.81 21.77
CA PRO A 11 -20.35 6.07 21.15
C PRO A 11 -21.37 7.18 21.43
N PRO A 12 -20.93 8.45 21.54
CA PRO A 12 -21.81 9.57 21.84
C PRO A 12 -22.97 9.69 20.84
N ALA A 13 -24.08 10.23 21.32
CA ALA A 13 -25.23 10.53 20.45
C ALA A 13 -24.78 11.50 19.34
N GLY A 14 -25.00 11.14 18.06
CA GLY A 14 -24.55 11.92 16.90
C GLY A 14 -23.29 11.38 16.21
N SER A 15 -22.63 10.35 16.75
CA SER A 15 -21.54 9.68 16.06
C SER A 15 -21.99 9.06 14.73
N PRO A 16 -21.22 9.22 13.63
CA PRO A 16 -21.60 8.68 12.33
C PRO A 16 -21.70 7.17 12.37
N SER A 17 -22.73 6.64 11.71
CA SER A 17 -22.93 5.22 11.52
C SER A 17 -22.38 4.79 10.18
N ILE A 18 -21.33 3.93 10.20
CA ILE A 18 -20.55 3.55 9.02
C ILE A 18 -20.66 2.04 8.82
N GLY A 19 -21.10 1.62 7.64
CA GLY A 19 -21.19 0.23 7.24
C GLY A 19 -20.13 -0.16 6.23
N PHE A 20 -19.36 -1.21 6.51
CA PHE A 20 -18.44 -1.83 5.56
C PHE A 20 -18.97 -3.18 5.11
N ASP A 21 -19.02 -3.40 3.79
CA ASP A 21 -19.31 -4.72 3.24
C ASP A 21 -18.11 -5.68 3.36
N ASP A 22 -18.27 -6.92 2.90
CA ASP A 22 -17.23 -7.95 2.97
C ASP A 22 -16.62 -8.32 1.60
N GLN A 23 -16.89 -7.53 0.57
CA GLN A 23 -16.49 -7.86 -0.81
C GLN A 23 -14.98 -8.12 -0.93
N ILE A 24 -14.15 -7.24 -0.35
CA ILE A 24 -12.70 -7.41 -0.42
C ILE A 24 -12.22 -8.64 0.36
N PHE A 25 -12.84 -8.94 1.51
CA PHE A 25 -12.43 -10.07 2.36
C PHE A 25 -12.75 -11.43 1.75
N ARG A 26 -13.84 -11.51 0.97
CA ARG A 26 -14.17 -12.71 0.16
C ARG A 26 -13.16 -12.91 -0.97
N ARG A 27 -12.61 -11.83 -1.50
CA ARG A 27 -11.72 -11.82 -2.65
C ARG A 27 -10.25 -11.95 -2.26
N GLN A 28 -9.84 -11.27 -1.21
CA GLN A 28 -8.47 -11.20 -0.75
C GLN A 28 -8.45 -11.22 0.79
N ARG A 29 -8.24 -12.40 1.37
CA ARG A 29 -8.16 -12.52 2.83
C ARG A 29 -6.95 -11.79 3.43
N ARG A 30 -5.82 -11.75 2.71
CA ARG A 30 -4.57 -11.07 3.09
C ARG A 30 -4.03 -10.28 1.91
N GLY A 31 -3.85 -8.96 2.08
CA GLY A 31 -3.32 -8.05 1.06
C GLY A 31 -3.53 -6.60 1.47
N GLY A 32 -2.96 -5.66 0.73
CA GLY A 32 -2.98 -4.23 1.05
C GLY A 32 -4.38 -3.68 1.28
N ILE A 33 -5.33 -3.92 0.36
CA ILE A 33 -6.70 -3.39 0.47
C ILE A 33 -7.44 -4.02 1.65
N SER A 34 -7.35 -5.32 1.85
CA SER A 34 -8.02 -5.99 3.00
C SER A 34 -7.40 -5.59 4.34
N ARG A 35 -6.11 -5.28 4.38
CA ARG A 35 -5.44 -4.71 5.54
C ARG A 35 -5.97 -3.30 5.82
N TYR A 36 -5.97 -2.44 4.82
CA TYR A 36 -6.49 -1.07 4.92
C TYR A 36 -7.91 -1.03 5.54
N PHE A 37 -8.87 -1.77 5.00
CA PHE A 37 -10.24 -1.75 5.54
C PHE A 37 -10.34 -2.33 6.94
N ARG A 38 -9.49 -3.30 7.30
CA ARG A 38 -9.47 -3.84 8.66
C ARG A 38 -8.94 -2.82 9.66
N GLU A 39 -7.83 -2.16 9.32
CA GLU A 39 -7.20 -1.12 10.14
C GLU A 39 -8.10 0.11 10.25
N LEU A 40 -8.64 0.60 9.13
CA LEU A 40 -9.56 1.73 9.11
C LEU A 40 -10.78 1.47 10.00
N ALA A 41 -11.46 0.33 9.81
CA ALA A 41 -12.65 0.01 10.60
C ALA A 41 -12.34 -0.11 12.11
N SER A 42 -11.19 -0.71 12.49
CA SER A 42 -10.77 -0.79 13.89
C SER A 42 -10.42 0.57 14.49
N SER A 43 -9.77 1.43 13.71
CA SER A 43 -9.39 2.76 14.17
C SER A 43 -10.59 3.71 14.29
N LEU A 44 -11.58 3.58 13.40
CA LEU A 44 -12.86 4.31 13.50
C LEU A 44 -13.65 3.91 14.75
N GLU A 45 -13.69 2.61 15.09
CA GLU A 45 -14.29 2.14 16.35
C GLU A 45 -13.57 2.74 17.59
N GLY A 46 -12.25 2.89 17.50
CA GLY A 46 -11.44 3.55 18.54
C GLY A 46 -11.67 5.06 18.63
N ALA A 47 -12.21 5.67 17.58
CA ALA A 47 -12.56 7.12 17.51
C ALA A 47 -14.07 7.37 17.70
N ASP A 48 -14.74 6.51 18.44
CA ASP A 48 -16.17 6.62 18.81
C ASP A 48 -17.17 6.64 17.63
N ALA A 49 -16.79 6.14 16.46
CA ALA A 49 -17.72 5.91 15.35
C ALA A 49 -18.49 4.59 15.54
N ARG A 50 -19.76 4.58 15.11
CA ARG A 50 -20.57 3.34 15.09
C ARG A 50 -20.26 2.55 13.83
N VAL A 51 -19.35 1.58 13.92
CA VAL A 51 -18.93 0.77 12.78
C VAL A 51 -19.68 -0.55 12.70
N HIS A 52 -20.28 -0.82 11.54
CA HIS A 52 -20.98 -2.05 11.22
C HIS A 52 -20.23 -2.80 10.12
N ARG A 53 -19.78 -4.01 10.41
CA ARG A 53 -19.07 -4.85 9.45
C ARG A 53 -19.95 -5.99 8.96
N ALA A 54 -19.92 -6.27 7.67
CA ALA A 54 -20.49 -7.51 7.17
C ALA A 54 -19.70 -8.69 7.74
N GLY A 55 -20.38 -9.63 8.39
CA GLY A 55 -19.71 -10.75 9.09
C GLY A 55 -19.01 -11.69 8.11
N THR A 56 -17.72 -11.96 8.41
CA THR A 56 -16.94 -13.04 7.79
C THR A 56 -16.77 -14.15 8.84
N GLY A 57 -17.72 -15.08 9.00
CA GLY A 57 -17.56 -16.20 9.92
C GLY A 57 -18.85 -16.69 10.56
N ALA A 58 -18.80 -17.71 11.40
CA ALA A 58 -19.90 -18.44 12.03
C ALA A 58 -20.89 -17.61 12.89
N GLY A 59 -20.74 -16.28 12.96
CA GLY A 59 -21.68 -15.34 13.58
C GLY A 59 -22.78 -14.83 12.65
N LEU A 60 -23.03 -15.48 11.54
CA LEU A 60 -23.94 -15.08 10.44
C LEU A 60 -25.41 -14.93 10.82
N LEU A 61 -25.83 -15.33 12.01
CA LEU A 61 -27.26 -15.35 12.36
C LEU A 61 -27.83 -14.00 12.81
N ASN A 62 -27.00 -13.02 13.26
CA ASN A 62 -27.51 -11.73 13.76
C ASN A 62 -26.81 -10.46 13.21
N GLY A 63 -25.76 -10.57 12.39
CA GLY A 63 -25.02 -9.40 11.85
C GLY A 63 -25.20 -9.18 10.34
N GLY A 64 -25.94 -10.00 9.63
CA GLY A 64 -25.89 -10.16 8.18
C GLY A 64 -26.30 -8.93 7.34
N LYS A 65 -26.97 -7.92 7.88
CA LYS A 65 -27.46 -6.75 7.13
C LYS A 65 -27.27 -5.41 7.85
N ALA A 66 -26.82 -5.39 9.10
CA ALA A 66 -26.72 -4.16 9.89
C ALA A 66 -25.87 -3.07 9.22
N TRP A 67 -24.77 -3.45 8.49
CA TRP A 67 -23.96 -2.52 7.74
C TRP A 67 -24.76 -1.79 6.63
N ARG A 68 -25.83 -2.39 6.08
CA ARG A 68 -26.70 -1.76 5.09
C ARG A 68 -27.66 -0.72 5.68
N GLN A 69 -27.81 -0.69 6.99
CA GLN A 69 -28.66 0.28 7.69
C GLN A 69 -27.87 1.49 8.19
N ALA A 70 -26.55 1.48 8.00
CA ALA A 70 -25.68 2.59 8.36
C ALA A 70 -25.99 3.84 7.52
N GLU A 71 -25.74 5.02 8.07
CA GLU A 71 -25.90 6.30 7.38
C GLU A 71 -24.94 6.40 6.19
N VAL A 72 -23.73 5.90 6.36
CA VAL A 72 -22.70 5.80 5.29
C VAL A 72 -22.40 4.33 5.04
N VAL A 73 -22.56 3.88 3.81
CA VAL A 73 -22.15 2.55 3.35
C VAL A 73 -20.89 2.71 2.51
N HIS A 74 -19.75 2.26 3.04
CA HIS A 74 -18.48 2.28 2.32
C HIS A 74 -18.23 0.91 1.69
N ALA A 75 -18.33 0.85 0.35
CA ALA A 75 -18.08 -0.36 -0.42
C ALA A 75 -16.57 -0.70 -0.42
N THR A 76 -16.23 -1.92 0.00
CA THR A 76 -14.83 -2.35 0.12
C THR A 76 -14.24 -2.85 -1.21
N PHE A 77 -15.09 -3.06 -2.21
CA PHE A 77 -14.70 -3.44 -3.57
C PHE A 77 -15.84 -3.21 -4.58
N TYR A 78 -15.63 -3.58 -5.86
CA TYR A 78 -16.53 -3.29 -6.99
C TYR A 78 -17.28 -4.51 -7.51
N GLY A 79 -17.62 -5.47 -6.64
CA GLY A 79 -18.28 -6.71 -7.04
C GLY A 79 -19.80 -6.56 -7.23
N GLY A 80 -20.35 -7.26 -8.20
CA GLY A 80 -21.79 -7.22 -8.45
C GLY A 80 -22.29 -5.87 -8.97
N ARG A 81 -23.55 -5.54 -8.62
CA ARG A 81 -24.14 -4.23 -8.93
C ARG A 81 -23.96 -3.29 -7.74
N PRO A 82 -23.83 -1.97 -7.97
CA PRO A 82 -23.84 -0.98 -6.90
C PRO A 82 -25.07 -1.12 -6.01
N TYR A 83 -24.92 -0.81 -4.73
CA TYR A 83 -26.02 -0.91 -3.77
C TYR A 83 -27.08 0.17 -4.04
N ARG A 84 -28.33 -0.23 -3.99
CA ARG A 84 -29.45 0.70 -3.85
C ARG A 84 -29.69 0.91 -2.37
N LEU A 85 -29.43 2.09 -1.89
CA LEU A 85 -29.56 2.48 -0.49
C LEU A 85 -30.91 3.17 -0.23
N GLY A 86 -31.30 3.21 1.03
CA GLY A 86 -32.49 3.91 1.49
C GLY A 86 -32.31 5.44 1.49
N ARG A 87 -33.42 6.15 1.68
CA ARG A 87 -33.42 7.61 1.78
C ARG A 87 -32.54 8.07 2.96
N GLY A 88 -31.66 9.02 2.72
CA GLY A 88 -30.74 9.57 3.73
C GLY A 88 -29.43 8.80 3.90
N GLN A 89 -29.29 7.64 3.29
CA GLN A 89 -28.02 6.90 3.28
C GLN A 89 -27.12 7.39 2.14
N ARG A 90 -25.80 7.25 2.34
CA ARG A 90 -24.77 7.63 1.34
C ARG A 90 -23.91 6.44 0.98
N LEU A 91 -23.64 6.26 -0.31
CA LEU A 91 -22.68 5.27 -0.83
C LEU A 91 -21.32 5.92 -1.02
N VAL A 92 -20.31 5.36 -0.41
CA VAL A 92 -18.91 5.76 -0.58
C VAL A 92 -18.15 4.59 -1.21
N SER A 93 -17.28 4.89 -2.18
CA SER A 93 -16.36 3.91 -2.77
C SER A 93 -14.92 4.42 -2.72
N SER A 94 -13.97 3.54 -2.38
CA SER A 94 -12.55 3.87 -2.48
C SER A 94 -12.02 3.59 -3.89
N LEU A 95 -11.27 4.52 -4.44
CA LEU A 95 -10.46 4.33 -5.65
C LEU A 95 -9.02 3.99 -5.25
N PHE A 96 -8.61 2.74 -5.48
CA PHE A 96 -7.27 2.26 -5.13
C PHE A 96 -6.25 2.43 -6.24
N ASP A 97 -6.63 2.21 -7.49
CA ASP A 97 -5.77 2.39 -8.65
C ASP A 97 -6.56 2.27 -9.96
N MET A 98 -5.92 2.71 -11.04
CA MET A 98 -6.35 2.49 -12.41
C MET A 98 -5.33 1.62 -13.18
N THR A 99 -4.55 0.81 -12.46
CA THR A 99 -3.54 -0.08 -13.05
C THR A 99 -4.13 -1.06 -14.09
N PRO A 100 -5.31 -1.66 -13.89
CA PRO A 100 -5.91 -2.53 -14.90
C PRO A 100 -6.28 -1.82 -16.19
N GLU A 101 -6.63 -0.54 -16.12
CA GLU A 101 -6.94 0.30 -17.28
C GLU A 101 -5.68 0.79 -17.97
N ARG A 102 -4.65 1.16 -17.22
CA ARG A 102 -3.36 1.65 -17.72
C ARG A 102 -2.47 0.55 -18.28
N HIS A 103 -2.51 -0.65 -17.69
CA HIS A 103 -1.66 -1.80 -18.03
C HIS A 103 -2.49 -3.08 -18.23
N PRO A 104 -3.42 -3.09 -19.21
CA PRO A 104 -4.31 -4.24 -19.43
C PRO A 104 -3.55 -5.53 -19.78
N GLU A 105 -2.33 -5.43 -20.32
CA GLU A 105 -1.45 -6.57 -20.64
C GLU A 105 -1.04 -7.40 -19.43
N HIS A 106 -1.15 -6.85 -18.24
CA HIS A 106 -0.85 -7.56 -16.99
C HIS A 106 -2.08 -8.24 -16.36
N PHE A 107 -3.26 -8.07 -16.98
CA PHE A 107 -4.53 -8.59 -16.45
C PHE A 107 -5.19 -9.52 -17.48
N PHE A 108 -4.80 -10.80 -17.47
CA PHE A 108 -5.14 -11.83 -18.47
C PHE A 108 -6.63 -12.23 -18.55
N LEU A 109 -7.48 -11.70 -17.71
CA LEU A 109 -8.92 -12.01 -17.78
C LEU A 109 -9.61 -11.11 -18.82
N PRO A 110 -10.51 -11.66 -19.67
CA PRO A 110 -11.35 -10.85 -20.53
C PRO A 110 -12.00 -9.71 -19.73
N ARG A 111 -12.09 -8.51 -20.29
CA ARG A 111 -12.61 -7.31 -19.60
C ARG A 111 -13.89 -7.58 -18.81
N LEU A 112 -14.84 -8.35 -19.37
CA LEU A 112 -16.11 -8.71 -18.75
C LEU A 112 -15.98 -9.64 -17.52
N ARG A 113 -14.87 -10.37 -17.39
CA ARG A 113 -14.57 -11.25 -16.23
C ARG A 113 -13.55 -10.65 -15.29
N SER A 114 -13.00 -9.49 -15.63
CA SER A 114 -12.11 -8.76 -14.74
C SER A 114 -12.85 -8.39 -13.45
N PRO A 115 -12.22 -8.56 -12.29
CA PRO A 115 -12.75 -8.06 -11.03
C PRO A 115 -13.01 -6.55 -11.03
N HIS A 116 -12.34 -5.82 -11.92
CA HIS A 116 -12.45 -4.37 -12.08
C HIS A 116 -13.48 -3.95 -13.15
N ALA A 117 -14.11 -4.90 -13.85
CA ALA A 117 -15.06 -4.62 -14.93
C ALA A 117 -16.25 -3.72 -14.54
N ARG A 118 -16.56 -3.64 -13.26
CA ARG A 118 -17.65 -2.83 -12.71
C ARG A 118 -17.19 -1.63 -11.91
N LYS A 119 -15.87 -1.34 -11.88
CA LYS A 119 -15.30 -0.24 -11.11
C LYS A 119 -15.98 1.09 -11.47
N ALA A 120 -16.03 1.44 -12.75
CA ALA A 120 -16.67 2.66 -13.23
C ALA A 120 -18.13 2.80 -12.74
N ALA A 121 -18.93 1.74 -12.88
CA ALA A 121 -20.32 1.75 -12.45
C ALA A 121 -20.48 1.95 -10.92
N TRP A 122 -19.54 1.42 -10.11
CA TRP A 122 -19.54 1.65 -8.67
C TRP A 122 -19.16 3.08 -8.31
N LEU A 123 -18.13 3.63 -8.98
CA LEU A 123 -17.67 4.99 -8.75
C LEU A 123 -18.74 6.01 -9.18
N GLU A 124 -19.39 5.79 -10.32
CA GLU A 124 -20.48 6.64 -10.82
C GLU A 124 -21.72 6.59 -9.92
N ALA A 125 -22.07 5.43 -9.36
CA ALA A 125 -23.20 5.26 -8.48
C ALA A 125 -22.97 5.76 -7.04
N SER A 126 -21.75 6.13 -6.70
CA SER A 126 -21.38 6.60 -5.35
C SER A 126 -21.76 8.07 -5.14
N ASP A 127 -22.06 8.44 -3.90
CA ASP A 127 -22.23 9.84 -3.48
C ASP A 127 -20.87 10.52 -3.24
N LEU A 128 -19.81 9.73 -3.00
CA LEU A 128 -18.44 10.20 -2.80
C LEU A 128 -17.42 9.12 -3.19
N ILE A 129 -16.38 9.52 -3.89
CA ILE A 129 -15.20 8.70 -4.17
C ILE A 129 -14.08 9.13 -3.23
N LEU A 130 -13.45 8.17 -2.54
CA LEU A 130 -12.22 8.39 -1.79
C LEU A 130 -11.05 7.81 -2.58
N SER A 131 -10.26 8.67 -3.21
CA SER A 131 -9.03 8.27 -3.91
C SER A 131 -7.87 8.20 -2.94
N ILE A 132 -7.05 7.15 -3.05
CA ILE A 132 -5.88 6.98 -2.18
C ILE A 132 -4.67 7.84 -2.60
N SER A 133 -4.73 8.47 -3.78
CA SER A 133 -3.70 9.39 -4.30
C SER A 133 -4.30 10.36 -5.32
N ALA A 134 -3.65 11.49 -5.55
CA ALA A 134 -3.97 12.41 -6.63
C ALA A 134 -3.71 11.75 -7.99
N ALA A 135 -2.59 11.03 -8.13
CA ALA A 135 -2.27 10.28 -9.35
C ALA A 135 -3.38 9.29 -9.76
N SER A 136 -4.00 8.59 -8.79
CA SER A 136 -5.14 7.70 -9.08
C SER A 136 -6.42 8.49 -9.45
N ALA A 137 -6.61 9.68 -8.89
CA ALA A 137 -7.73 10.54 -9.24
C ALA A 137 -7.59 11.10 -10.67
N ASP A 138 -6.39 11.52 -11.05
CA ASP A 138 -6.07 11.98 -12.41
C ASP A 138 -6.24 10.87 -13.44
N ASP A 139 -5.81 9.65 -13.10
CA ASP A 139 -6.06 8.47 -13.91
C ASP A 139 -7.56 8.18 -14.10
N LEU A 140 -8.36 8.33 -13.03
CA LEU A 140 -9.82 8.19 -13.14
C LEU A 140 -10.40 9.20 -14.13
N ALA A 141 -10.01 10.47 -14.00
CA ALA A 141 -10.47 11.52 -14.90
C ALA A 141 -10.06 11.27 -16.36
N PHE A 142 -8.86 10.71 -16.58
CA PHE A 142 -8.38 10.35 -17.92
C PHE A 142 -9.13 9.16 -18.53
N PHE A 143 -9.31 8.06 -17.77
CA PHE A 143 -9.93 6.83 -18.30
C PHE A 143 -11.47 6.88 -18.31
N HIS A 144 -12.07 7.67 -17.43
CA HIS A 144 -13.52 7.78 -17.25
C HIS A 144 -13.98 9.24 -17.08
N PRO A 145 -13.80 10.10 -18.10
CA PRO A 145 -14.11 11.53 -18.00
C PRO A 145 -15.59 11.84 -17.79
N SER A 146 -16.48 10.86 -17.97
CA SER A 146 -17.92 11.02 -17.72
C SER A 146 -18.31 10.84 -16.25
N ILE A 147 -17.41 10.38 -15.37
CA ILE A 147 -17.70 10.24 -13.95
C ILE A 147 -17.50 11.61 -13.27
N HIS A 148 -18.60 12.18 -12.82
CA HIS A 148 -18.63 13.50 -12.13
C HIS A 148 -18.93 13.35 -10.63
N THR A 149 -18.87 12.14 -10.09
CA THR A 149 -19.04 11.90 -8.65
C THR A 149 -18.02 12.70 -7.85
N PRO A 150 -18.43 13.44 -6.80
CA PRO A 150 -17.50 14.13 -5.91
C PRO A 150 -16.37 13.21 -5.46
N LEU A 151 -15.12 13.72 -5.53
CA LEU A 151 -13.94 12.95 -5.18
C LEU A 151 -13.12 13.71 -4.14
N ARG A 152 -12.61 12.96 -3.16
CA ARG A 152 -11.64 13.47 -2.17
C ARG A 152 -10.43 12.55 -2.13
N VAL A 153 -9.23 13.12 -2.15
CA VAL A 153 -7.98 12.36 -1.96
C VAL A 153 -7.72 12.21 -0.46
N ILE A 154 -7.54 10.96 -0.02
CA ILE A 154 -7.13 10.61 1.34
C ILE A 154 -6.00 9.60 1.25
N HIS A 155 -4.78 10.05 1.49
CA HIS A 155 -3.60 9.18 1.46
C HIS A 155 -3.71 8.06 2.49
N LEU A 156 -3.21 6.88 2.15
CA LEU A 156 -3.10 5.77 3.09
C LEU A 156 -2.17 6.13 4.27
N ALA A 157 -2.21 5.33 5.30
CA ALA A 157 -1.40 5.47 6.50
C ALA A 157 -0.68 4.17 6.84
N THR A 158 0.29 4.25 7.72
CA THR A 158 0.98 3.10 8.32
C THR A 158 1.34 3.36 9.76
N ASP A 159 1.26 2.31 10.57
CA ASP A 159 1.75 2.25 11.97
C ASP A 159 2.85 1.20 12.13
N LEU A 160 3.44 0.73 11.02
CA LEU A 160 4.42 -0.34 11.02
C LEU A 160 5.63 -0.01 11.90
N ASP A 161 6.02 1.26 11.95
CA ASP A 161 7.10 1.77 12.78
C ASP A 161 6.77 1.77 14.30
N ARG A 162 5.52 1.65 14.69
CA ARG A 162 5.10 1.52 16.09
C ARG A 162 5.11 0.07 16.58
N LEU A 163 5.15 -0.90 15.66
CA LEU A 163 5.13 -2.30 16.03
C LEU A 163 6.47 -2.74 16.65
N PRO A 164 6.43 -3.57 17.71
CA PRO A 164 7.64 -4.18 18.25
C PRO A 164 8.28 -5.07 17.17
N PRO A 165 9.57 -4.85 16.83
CA PRO A 165 10.22 -5.60 15.77
C PRO A 165 10.58 -6.99 16.24
N GLN A 166 10.34 -7.99 15.39
CA GLN A 166 10.79 -9.37 15.60
C GLN A 166 12.03 -9.64 14.74
N PRO A 167 13.22 -9.81 15.37
CA PRO A 167 14.47 -10.08 14.66
C PRO A 167 14.44 -11.34 13.80
N VAL A 168 15.24 -11.32 12.71
CA VAL A 168 15.51 -12.47 11.86
C VAL A 168 16.97 -12.85 12.02
N ALA A 169 17.28 -13.87 12.82
CA ALA A 169 18.65 -14.24 13.20
C ALA A 169 19.59 -14.41 12.01
N ALA A 170 19.11 -15.02 10.90
CA ALA A 170 19.93 -15.20 9.68
C ALA A 170 20.35 -13.89 8.99
N LEU A 171 19.72 -12.76 9.33
CA LEU A 171 19.96 -11.44 8.73
C LEU A 171 20.57 -10.42 9.71
N GLU A 172 20.75 -10.75 10.99
CA GLU A 172 21.22 -9.79 12.00
C GLU A 172 22.57 -9.17 11.65
N GLN A 173 23.50 -9.96 11.14
CA GLN A 173 24.86 -9.55 10.79
C GLN A 173 25.08 -9.39 9.27
N ARG A 174 24.02 -9.54 8.48
CA ARG A 174 24.13 -9.52 7.01
C ARG A 174 23.43 -8.28 6.45
N PRO A 175 24.14 -7.41 5.69
CA PRO A 175 23.51 -6.27 5.03
C PRO A 175 22.55 -6.77 3.94
N PHE A 176 21.44 -6.05 3.75
CA PHE A 176 20.46 -6.41 2.72
C PHE A 176 19.67 -5.20 2.22
N TRP A 177 19.25 -5.28 0.97
CA TRP A 177 18.18 -4.46 0.41
C TRP A 177 16.85 -5.21 0.52
N LEU A 178 15.77 -4.48 0.69
CA LEU A 178 14.44 -5.04 0.92
C LEU A 178 13.51 -4.74 -0.26
N MET A 179 12.81 -5.75 -0.75
CA MET A 179 11.68 -5.62 -1.66
C MET A 179 10.46 -6.29 -1.02
N VAL A 180 9.32 -5.58 -0.93
CA VAL A 180 8.13 -6.07 -0.22
C VAL A 180 6.98 -6.35 -1.17
N GLY A 181 6.31 -7.49 -0.99
CA GLY A 181 5.12 -7.87 -1.72
C GLY A 181 5.38 -8.69 -2.98
N LYS A 182 4.45 -8.63 -3.94
CA LYS A 182 4.58 -9.32 -5.23
C LYS A 182 5.75 -8.76 -6.02
N ARG A 183 6.37 -9.56 -6.88
CA ARG A 183 7.57 -9.22 -7.64
C ARG A 183 7.39 -9.30 -9.15
N HIS A 184 6.27 -9.88 -9.60
CA HIS A 184 5.96 -10.12 -11.03
C HIS A 184 5.03 -9.06 -11.61
N ALA A 185 4.83 -9.11 -12.94
CA ALA A 185 4.02 -8.18 -13.71
C ALA A 185 4.48 -6.72 -13.49
N TYR A 186 3.57 -5.81 -13.30
CA TYR A 186 3.85 -4.39 -13.09
C TYR A 186 4.69 -4.08 -11.83
N LYS A 187 4.87 -5.02 -10.90
CA LYS A 187 5.78 -4.88 -9.74
C LYS A 187 7.26 -5.01 -10.12
N ASN A 188 7.56 -5.50 -11.31
CA ASN A 188 8.83 -5.36 -12.02
C ASN A 188 10.10 -5.83 -11.27
N GLY A 189 9.99 -6.88 -10.46
CA GLY A 189 11.15 -7.44 -9.74
C GLY A 189 12.28 -7.92 -10.65
N LEU A 190 11.99 -8.24 -11.92
CA LEU A 190 13.02 -8.64 -12.89
C LEU A 190 14.06 -7.54 -13.14
N THR A 191 13.67 -6.26 -13.12
CA THR A 191 14.62 -5.15 -13.27
C THR A 191 15.65 -5.16 -12.14
N ILE A 192 15.24 -5.42 -10.90
CA ILE A 192 16.18 -5.52 -9.76
C ILE A 192 17.06 -6.76 -9.88
N LEU A 193 16.53 -7.91 -10.32
CA LEU A 193 17.37 -9.09 -10.55
C LEU A 193 18.44 -8.83 -11.64
N ARG A 194 18.08 -8.12 -12.71
CA ARG A 194 19.04 -7.71 -13.75
C ARG A 194 20.09 -6.72 -13.22
N ALA A 195 19.66 -5.76 -12.42
CA ALA A 195 20.56 -4.80 -11.78
C ALA A 195 21.56 -5.49 -10.83
N LEU A 196 21.09 -6.46 -10.03
CA LEU A 196 21.97 -7.29 -9.18
C LEU A 196 22.96 -8.11 -10.00
N ALA A 197 22.54 -8.68 -11.12
CA ALA A 197 23.45 -9.43 -11.99
C ALA A 197 24.54 -8.53 -12.59
N LEU A 198 24.25 -7.26 -12.88
CA LEU A 198 25.24 -6.27 -13.29
C LEU A 198 26.19 -5.94 -12.14
N LEU A 199 25.70 -5.75 -10.92
CA LEU A 199 26.52 -5.55 -9.72
C LEU A 199 27.47 -6.74 -9.48
N GLU A 200 26.97 -7.99 -9.57
CA GLU A 200 27.79 -9.19 -9.36
C GLU A 200 28.90 -9.36 -10.42
N ARG A 201 28.67 -8.86 -11.63
CA ARG A 201 29.64 -8.88 -12.73
C ARG A 201 30.64 -7.72 -12.67
N ASP A 202 30.28 -6.64 -12.01
CA ASP A 202 31.15 -5.47 -11.93
C ASP A 202 32.37 -5.77 -11.04
N ARG A 203 33.49 -5.97 -11.70
CA ARG A 203 34.80 -6.19 -11.10
C ARG A 203 35.71 -4.92 -11.17
N SER A 204 35.12 -3.78 -11.60
CA SER A 204 35.88 -2.56 -11.77
C SER A 204 36.42 -2.02 -10.43
N GLY A 205 37.72 -1.82 -10.37
CA GLY A 205 38.33 -0.93 -9.41
C GLY A 205 38.93 -1.50 -8.13
N GLY A 206 39.09 -2.81 -7.94
CA GLY A 206 39.82 -3.36 -6.76
C GLY A 206 39.27 -2.97 -5.39
N ARG A 207 38.12 -2.27 -5.36
CA ARG A 207 37.49 -1.79 -4.13
C ARG A 207 36.81 -2.93 -3.41
N ARG A 208 36.94 -2.98 -2.08
CA ARG A 208 36.20 -3.87 -1.22
C ARG A 208 34.71 -3.45 -1.24
N ARG A 209 33.84 -4.21 -1.90
CA ARG A 209 32.40 -3.99 -1.86
C ARG A 209 31.75 -4.96 -0.88
N ARG A 210 30.81 -4.42 -0.10
CA ARG A 210 29.85 -5.27 0.61
C ARG A 210 28.96 -5.94 -0.45
N ARG A 211 28.49 -7.16 -0.16
CA ARG A 211 27.53 -7.87 -1.02
C ARG A 211 26.22 -8.04 -0.25
N PRO A 212 25.38 -6.99 -0.19
CA PRO A 212 24.09 -7.09 0.45
C PRO A 212 23.21 -8.12 -0.27
N LEU A 213 22.40 -8.85 0.49
CA LEU A 213 21.33 -9.68 -0.08
C LEU A 213 20.21 -8.82 -0.63
N LEU A 214 19.51 -9.31 -1.66
CA LEU A 214 18.15 -8.89 -1.91
C LEU A 214 17.19 -9.77 -1.11
N VAL A 215 16.58 -9.23 -0.07
CA VAL A 215 15.52 -9.88 0.68
C VAL A 215 14.18 -9.51 0.08
N CYS A 216 13.43 -10.52 -0.38
CA CYS A 216 12.08 -10.38 -0.89
C CYS A 216 11.08 -10.85 0.17
N ALA A 217 10.43 -9.92 0.85
CA ALA A 217 9.49 -10.22 1.93
C ALA A 217 8.04 -10.29 1.43
N GLY A 218 7.34 -11.36 1.74
CA GLY A 218 5.98 -11.59 1.28
C GLY A 218 5.88 -11.96 -0.22
N GLY A 219 4.72 -11.74 -0.83
CA GLY A 219 4.48 -12.05 -2.24
C GLY A 219 4.44 -13.53 -2.62
N GLY A 220 4.58 -14.42 -1.64
CA GLY A 220 4.63 -15.87 -1.83
C GLY A 220 6.02 -16.39 -2.22
N PRO A 221 6.20 -17.73 -2.29
CA PRO A 221 7.45 -18.35 -2.70
C PRO A 221 7.83 -17.98 -4.14
N TRP A 222 9.09 -18.20 -4.50
CA TRP A 222 9.53 -17.99 -5.88
C TRP A 222 8.70 -18.83 -6.85
N SER A 223 8.11 -18.18 -7.85
CA SER A 223 7.48 -18.86 -8.98
C SER A 223 8.52 -19.58 -9.84
N GLN A 224 8.08 -20.55 -10.67
CA GLN A 224 8.98 -21.24 -11.59
C GLN A 224 9.70 -20.27 -12.54
N ARG A 225 9.03 -19.22 -12.98
CA ARG A 225 9.61 -18.18 -13.83
C ARG A 225 10.70 -17.39 -13.11
N GLU A 226 10.46 -16.99 -11.87
CA GLU A 226 11.43 -16.27 -11.04
C GLU A 226 12.66 -17.15 -10.76
N ARG A 227 12.47 -18.43 -10.42
CA ARG A 227 13.58 -19.38 -10.23
C ARG A 227 14.45 -19.52 -11.48
N ARG A 228 13.83 -19.60 -12.67
CA ARG A 228 14.58 -19.62 -13.94
C ARG A 228 15.39 -18.33 -14.15
N TRP A 229 14.84 -17.17 -13.84
CA TRP A 229 15.58 -15.92 -13.94
C TRP A 229 16.75 -15.86 -12.96
N ILE A 230 16.54 -16.24 -11.70
CA ILE A 230 17.58 -16.26 -10.67
C ILE A 230 18.73 -17.17 -11.11
N ALA A 231 18.45 -18.38 -11.57
CA ALA A 231 19.45 -19.31 -12.07
C ALA A 231 20.18 -18.81 -13.31
N ALA A 232 19.45 -18.31 -14.31
CA ALA A 232 20.05 -17.77 -15.54
C ALA A 232 20.94 -16.55 -15.30
N LEU A 233 20.71 -15.81 -14.22
CA LEU A 233 21.50 -14.64 -13.81
C LEU A 233 22.58 -14.98 -12.78
N GLY A 234 22.64 -16.22 -12.26
CA GLY A 234 23.63 -16.66 -11.26
C GLY A 234 23.43 -16.02 -9.89
N LEU A 235 22.17 -15.80 -9.47
CA LEU A 235 21.82 -15.01 -8.28
C LEU A 235 21.33 -15.86 -7.10
N GLU A 236 21.49 -17.18 -7.12
CA GLU A 236 20.94 -18.09 -6.10
C GLU A 236 21.44 -17.73 -4.68
N GLN A 237 22.67 -17.23 -4.56
CA GLN A 237 23.27 -16.82 -3.29
C GLN A 237 23.06 -15.33 -2.94
N ALA A 238 22.54 -14.55 -3.89
CA ALA A 238 22.34 -13.11 -3.74
C ALA A 238 20.91 -12.71 -3.39
N VAL A 239 19.95 -13.66 -3.46
CA VAL A 239 18.53 -13.39 -3.22
C VAL A 239 17.96 -14.33 -2.15
N LEU A 240 17.12 -13.77 -1.29
CA LEU A 240 16.39 -14.53 -0.26
C LEU A 240 14.91 -14.16 -0.30
N GLN A 241 14.03 -15.16 -0.43
CA GLN A 241 12.59 -14.96 -0.28
C GLN A 241 12.14 -15.49 1.07
N MET A 242 11.30 -14.72 1.77
CA MET A 242 10.73 -15.15 3.03
C MET A 242 9.30 -14.60 3.22
N PRO A 243 8.41 -15.36 3.91
CA PRO A 243 7.18 -14.77 4.41
C PRO A 243 7.51 -13.73 5.49
N ALA A 244 6.68 -12.70 5.62
CA ALA A 244 6.84 -11.73 6.67
C ALA A 244 5.49 -11.40 7.32
N ALA A 245 5.37 -11.67 8.62
CA ALA A 245 4.34 -11.08 9.47
C ALA A 245 4.73 -9.64 9.83
N ASP A 246 3.77 -8.83 10.27
CA ASP A 246 3.99 -7.41 10.50
C ASP A 246 5.16 -7.11 11.48
N PRO A 247 5.38 -7.84 12.61
CA PRO A 247 6.56 -7.61 13.46
C PRO A 247 7.90 -7.93 12.77
N VAL A 248 7.94 -8.98 11.93
CA VAL A 248 9.12 -9.33 11.13
C VAL A 248 9.35 -8.25 10.07
N LEU A 249 8.28 -7.80 9.42
CA LEU A 249 8.35 -6.74 8.41
C LEU A 249 8.84 -5.43 9.01
N ALA A 250 8.38 -5.05 10.20
CA ALA A 250 8.86 -3.89 10.94
C ALA A 250 10.37 -3.97 11.24
N TRP A 251 10.87 -5.15 11.55
CA TRP A 251 12.32 -5.37 11.72
C TRP A 251 13.08 -5.26 10.41
N LEU A 252 12.58 -5.90 9.33
CA LEU A 252 13.20 -5.86 8.01
C LEU A 252 13.34 -4.42 7.49
N TYR A 253 12.29 -3.61 7.58
CA TYR A 253 12.35 -2.20 7.18
C TYR A 253 13.42 -1.44 7.97
N ARG A 254 13.45 -1.56 9.29
CA ARG A 254 14.43 -0.84 10.13
C ARG A 254 15.87 -1.27 9.91
N ARG A 255 16.10 -2.48 9.40
CA ARG A 255 17.44 -3.07 9.20
C ARG A 255 17.93 -3.01 7.76
N ALA A 256 17.05 -2.89 6.80
CA ALA A 256 17.44 -2.80 5.39
C ALA A 256 18.34 -1.60 5.12
N GLU A 257 19.33 -1.77 4.26
CA GLU A 257 20.17 -0.66 3.74
C GLU A 257 19.33 0.31 2.92
N ALA A 258 18.41 -0.23 2.12
CA ALA A 258 17.36 0.52 1.43
C ALA A 258 16.18 -0.40 1.06
N VAL A 259 15.05 0.22 0.78
CA VAL A 259 13.86 -0.44 0.21
C VAL A 259 13.79 -0.14 -1.28
N LEU A 260 13.64 -1.18 -2.09
CA LEU A 260 13.58 -1.07 -3.54
C LEU A 260 12.14 -1.26 -4.04
N VAL A 261 11.61 -0.27 -4.73
CA VAL A 261 10.24 -0.24 -5.24
C VAL A 261 10.25 -0.03 -6.76
N PRO A 262 10.58 -1.06 -7.57
CA PRO A 262 10.78 -0.91 -9.02
C PRO A 262 9.48 -0.94 -9.84
N SER A 263 8.34 -0.74 -9.23
CA SER A 263 7.03 -0.88 -9.86
C SER A 263 6.88 -0.01 -11.12
N MET A 264 6.17 -0.52 -12.13
CA MET A 264 5.80 0.22 -13.34
C MET A 264 4.47 0.96 -13.18
N ALA A 265 3.66 0.55 -12.20
CA ALA A 265 2.40 1.18 -11.84
C ALA A 265 2.09 0.94 -10.37
N GLU A 266 1.50 1.91 -9.72
CA GLU A 266 1.02 1.87 -8.35
C GLU A 266 -0.17 2.82 -8.19
N GLY A 267 -1.09 2.46 -7.28
CA GLY A 267 -2.11 3.42 -6.84
C GLY A 267 -1.64 4.29 -5.69
N PHE A 268 -0.67 3.81 -4.88
CA PHE A 268 -0.14 4.56 -3.73
C PHE A 268 1.30 4.19 -3.35
N SER A 269 1.59 2.91 -3.20
CA SER A 269 2.89 2.39 -2.74
C SER A 269 3.07 2.36 -1.21
N LEU A 270 2.33 1.48 -0.53
CA LEU A 270 2.54 1.24 0.91
C LEU A 270 4.01 0.95 1.27
N PRO A 271 4.78 0.12 0.51
CA PRO A 271 6.18 -0.13 0.84
C PRO A 271 7.05 1.13 0.92
N LEU A 272 6.71 2.16 0.16
CA LEU A 272 7.42 3.43 0.17
C LEU A 272 7.19 4.18 1.50
N ILE A 273 5.93 4.34 1.92
CA ILE A 273 5.63 5.05 3.18
C ILE A 273 6.03 4.24 4.41
N GLU A 274 5.96 2.92 4.36
CA GLU A 274 6.43 2.02 5.42
C GLU A 274 7.95 2.16 5.63
N ALA A 275 8.71 2.27 4.54
CA ALA A 275 10.14 2.52 4.61
C ALA A 275 10.46 3.89 5.21
N LEU A 276 9.79 4.95 4.72
CA LEU A 276 9.96 6.30 5.25
C LEU A 276 9.57 6.40 6.73
N ALA A 277 8.47 5.73 7.13
CA ALA A 277 8.06 5.66 8.52
C ALA A 277 9.07 4.92 9.41
N CYS A 278 9.80 3.95 8.87
CA CYS A 278 10.90 3.25 9.56
C CYS A 278 12.26 3.95 9.42
N ASP A 279 12.30 5.17 8.90
CA ASP A 279 13.54 5.95 8.66
C ASP A 279 14.55 5.16 7.80
N THR A 280 14.05 4.49 6.76
CA THR A 280 14.84 3.65 5.86
C THR A 280 14.87 4.28 4.46
N PRO A 281 16.06 4.42 3.84
CA PRO A 281 16.19 4.94 2.48
C PRO A 281 15.30 4.18 1.49
N VAL A 282 14.70 4.90 0.55
CA VAL A 282 13.84 4.33 -0.49
C VAL A 282 14.38 4.67 -1.86
N VAL A 283 14.45 3.65 -2.70
CA VAL A 283 14.69 3.80 -4.14
C VAL A 283 13.47 3.28 -4.87
N ALA A 284 12.82 4.13 -5.62
CA ALA A 284 11.57 3.82 -6.29
C ALA A 284 11.63 4.17 -7.77
N SER A 285 10.78 3.55 -8.55
CA SER A 285 10.59 3.97 -9.95
C SER A 285 10.07 5.40 -10.01
N ASP A 286 10.49 6.14 -11.02
CA ASP A 286 10.03 7.50 -11.28
C ASP A 286 8.60 7.48 -11.84
N LEU A 287 7.63 7.44 -10.94
CA LEU A 287 6.19 7.49 -11.19
C LEU A 287 5.59 8.72 -10.50
N GLU A 288 4.52 9.28 -11.06
CA GLU A 288 3.80 10.41 -10.45
C GLU A 288 3.40 10.14 -9.01
N VAL A 289 2.82 8.96 -8.75
CA VAL A 289 2.45 8.54 -7.40
C VAL A 289 3.65 8.41 -6.46
N HIS A 290 4.83 8.00 -6.95
CA HIS A 290 6.04 7.93 -6.12
C HIS A 290 6.61 9.32 -5.81
N ARG A 291 6.47 10.29 -6.73
CA ARG A 291 6.79 11.70 -6.48
C ARG A 291 5.84 12.30 -5.45
N GLU A 292 4.53 12.06 -5.61
CA GLU A 292 3.48 12.49 -4.69
C GLU A 292 3.72 11.94 -3.28
N VAL A 293 3.83 10.62 -3.15
CA VAL A 293 3.90 9.93 -1.87
C VAL A 293 5.29 10.02 -1.23
N GLY A 294 6.34 10.01 -2.02
CA GLY A 294 7.72 10.11 -1.56
C GLY A 294 8.12 11.50 -1.09
N ARG A 295 7.39 12.56 -1.51
CA ARG A 295 7.57 13.95 -1.08
C ARG A 295 9.03 14.42 -1.08
N GLY A 296 9.82 14.01 -2.07
CA GLY A 296 11.25 14.33 -2.19
C GLY A 296 12.19 13.48 -1.32
N PHE A 297 11.69 12.53 -0.55
CA PHE A 297 12.51 11.66 0.31
C PHE A 297 12.86 10.30 -0.30
N ALA A 298 12.40 10.03 -1.53
CA ALA A 298 12.75 8.83 -2.27
C ALA A 298 13.73 9.15 -3.40
N THR A 299 14.72 8.31 -3.63
CA THR A 299 15.52 8.33 -4.86
C THR A 299 14.67 7.74 -5.98
N LEU A 300 14.48 8.47 -7.08
CA LEU A 300 13.66 8.05 -8.19
C LEU A 300 14.52 7.64 -9.38
N LEU A 301 14.24 6.44 -9.92
CA LEU A 301 14.98 5.87 -11.05
C LEU A 301 14.01 5.41 -12.15
N PRO A 302 14.41 5.41 -13.44
CA PRO A 302 13.57 4.90 -14.52
C PRO A 302 13.22 3.42 -14.29
N ALA A 303 11.91 3.09 -14.32
CA ALA A 303 11.39 1.78 -13.93
C ALA A 303 12.02 0.60 -14.68
N LEU A 304 12.28 0.75 -15.99
CA LEU A 304 12.77 -0.33 -16.85
C LEU A 304 14.28 -0.27 -17.12
N ASN A 305 15.00 0.69 -16.57
CA ASN A 305 16.44 0.86 -16.79
C ASN A 305 17.26 0.11 -15.74
N ALA A 306 17.49 -1.18 -15.94
CA ALA A 306 18.29 -2.00 -15.01
C ALA A 306 19.73 -1.48 -14.80
N ALA A 307 20.31 -0.73 -15.76
CA ALA A 307 21.62 -0.14 -15.61
C ALA A 307 21.62 0.99 -14.58
N ALA A 308 20.63 1.90 -14.61
CA ALA A 308 20.51 2.96 -13.61
C ALA A 308 20.31 2.40 -12.19
N TRP A 309 19.51 1.31 -12.06
CA TRP A 309 19.38 0.61 -10.78
C TRP A 309 20.71 -0.05 -10.37
N ALA A 310 21.45 -0.63 -11.31
CA ALA A 310 22.77 -1.23 -11.01
C ALA A 310 23.78 -0.19 -10.56
N GLU A 311 23.86 0.96 -11.21
CA GLU A 311 24.73 2.08 -10.83
C GLU A 311 24.46 2.50 -9.38
N TRP A 312 23.17 2.68 -9.03
CA TRP A 312 22.79 3.00 -7.66
C TRP A 312 23.20 1.90 -6.66
N LEU A 313 22.96 0.60 -7.00
CA LEU A 313 23.34 -0.53 -6.15
C LEU A 313 24.87 -0.65 -5.98
N ILE A 314 25.64 -0.37 -7.04
CA ILE A 314 27.11 -0.37 -7.04
C ILE A 314 27.63 0.71 -6.08
N GLU A 315 27.10 1.94 -6.20
CA GLU A 315 27.46 3.04 -5.30
C GLU A 315 27.05 2.74 -3.83
N ALA A 316 25.88 2.18 -3.61
CA ALA A 316 25.40 1.83 -2.28
C ALA A 316 26.18 0.67 -1.64
N ALA A 317 26.76 -0.22 -2.44
CA ALA A 317 27.59 -1.34 -1.97
C ALA A 317 29.05 -0.93 -1.72
N ASP A 318 29.49 0.26 -2.14
CA ASP A 318 30.87 0.74 -1.95
C ASP A 318 31.14 1.01 -0.46
N THR A 319 32.11 0.28 0.13
CA THR A 319 32.45 0.39 1.56
C THR A 319 33.25 1.64 1.89
N ASP A 320 33.92 2.24 0.90
CA ASP A 320 34.76 3.42 1.11
C ASP A 320 33.88 4.69 1.17
N GLN A 321 32.72 4.65 0.56
CA GLN A 321 31.72 5.67 0.72
C GLN A 321 30.76 5.24 1.85
N LYS A 322 31.08 5.55 3.09
CA LYS A 322 30.11 5.57 4.17
C LYS A 322 29.06 6.63 3.82
N ARG A 323 28.10 6.29 2.93
CA ARG A 323 26.85 7.04 2.92
C ARG A 323 26.20 6.74 4.26
N PRO A 324 26.15 7.71 5.20
CA PRO A 324 25.30 7.51 6.36
C PRO A 324 23.93 7.15 5.81
N ARG A 325 23.26 6.15 6.39
CA ARG A 325 21.82 6.02 6.21
C ARG A 325 21.28 7.44 6.28
N GLN A 326 20.79 7.95 5.17
CA GLN A 326 20.28 9.32 5.12
C GLN A 326 18.99 9.31 5.92
N ARG A 327 19.16 9.44 7.25
CA ARG A 327 18.05 9.56 8.16
C ARG A 327 17.37 10.87 7.89
N LEU A 328 16.06 10.81 7.84
CA LEU A 328 15.24 12.00 7.83
C LEU A 328 15.58 12.81 9.09
N GLY A 329 15.90 14.07 8.95
CA GLY A 329 16.02 14.92 10.13
C GLY A 329 14.73 14.88 10.96
N SER A 330 14.82 15.07 12.26
CA SER A 330 13.71 14.92 13.21
C SER A 330 12.43 15.66 12.78
N GLU A 331 12.58 16.84 12.19
CA GLU A 331 11.46 17.65 11.71
C GLU A 331 10.80 17.03 10.46
N ALA A 332 11.58 16.61 9.47
CA ALA A 332 11.07 15.94 8.27
C ALA A 332 10.39 14.62 8.60
N TYR A 333 10.98 13.84 9.51
CA TYR A 333 10.38 12.63 10.04
C TYR A 333 9.06 12.92 10.76
N GLY A 334 9.02 13.95 11.60
CA GLY A 334 7.80 14.39 12.30
C GLY A 334 6.67 14.75 11.31
N ARG A 335 6.98 15.52 10.26
CA ARG A 335 6.01 15.86 9.20
C ARG A 335 5.50 14.63 8.45
N LEU A 336 6.37 13.69 8.09
CA LEU A 336 5.97 12.44 7.44
C LEU A 336 5.06 11.60 8.34
N ARG A 337 5.41 11.46 9.62
CA ARG A 337 4.60 10.74 10.60
C ARG A 337 3.22 11.37 10.77
N GLN A 338 3.14 12.69 10.85
CA GLN A 338 1.87 13.40 10.91
C GLN A 338 1.05 13.16 9.62
N HIS A 339 1.69 13.17 8.45
CA HIS A 339 1.03 13.01 7.16
C HIS A 339 0.57 11.57 6.89
N TYR A 340 1.35 10.55 7.29
CA TYR A 340 1.02 9.13 7.05
C TYR A 340 0.59 8.37 8.30
N GLY A 341 0.22 9.09 9.40
CA GLY A 341 -0.28 8.48 10.63
C GLY A 341 -1.76 8.11 10.57
N MET A 342 -2.13 7.07 11.33
CA MET A 342 -3.52 6.58 11.40
C MET A 342 -4.49 7.62 11.95
N GLU A 343 -4.06 8.49 12.86
CA GLU A 343 -4.90 9.55 13.43
C GLU A 343 -5.39 10.54 12.36
N ARG A 344 -4.52 10.93 11.41
CA ARG A 344 -4.92 11.73 10.27
C ARG A 344 -5.89 10.98 9.37
N LEU A 345 -5.58 9.72 9.03
CA LEU A 345 -6.43 8.89 8.17
C LEU A 345 -7.85 8.81 8.71
N VAL A 346 -7.99 8.52 10.01
CA VAL A 346 -9.29 8.43 10.70
C VAL A 346 -10.03 9.76 10.67
N ARG A 347 -9.37 10.85 11.04
CA ARG A 347 -9.96 12.19 11.02
C ARG A 347 -10.49 12.56 9.63
N GLU A 348 -9.69 12.38 8.57
CA GLU A 348 -10.10 12.71 7.21
C GLU A 348 -11.25 11.84 6.69
N HIS A 349 -11.32 10.57 7.12
CA HIS A 349 -12.46 9.72 6.82
C HIS A 349 -13.72 10.15 7.56
N LEU A 350 -13.63 10.49 8.84
CA LEU A 350 -14.78 11.00 9.60
C LEU A 350 -15.30 12.32 8.99
N ASP A 351 -14.41 13.22 8.60
CA ASP A 351 -14.78 14.46 7.90
C ASP A 351 -15.47 14.16 6.56
N ALA A 352 -14.96 13.20 5.79
CA ALA A 352 -15.55 12.80 4.52
C ALA A 352 -16.92 12.14 4.69
N TYR A 353 -17.12 11.36 5.75
CA TYR A 353 -18.40 10.72 6.07
C TYR A 353 -19.41 11.71 6.64
N GLY A 354 -18.98 12.71 7.43
CA GLY A 354 -19.85 13.73 8.04
C GLY A 354 -20.28 14.85 7.09
N GLY A 355 -19.59 15.04 5.95
CA GLY A 355 -19.89 16.09 4.98
C GLY A 355 -21.31 15.98 4.40
N SER A 356 -22.08 17.07 4.44
CA SER A 356 -23.39 17.16 3.79
C SER A 356 -23.25 17.08 2.26
N ARG A 357 -24.33 16.73 1.54
CA ARG A 357 -24.38 16.64 0.06
C ARG A 357 -24.07 17.97 -0.68
N SER A 358 -23.80 19.05 0.03
CA SER A 358 -23.49 20.38 -0.52
C SER A 358 -22.10 20.83 -0.11
N GLY A 359 -21.17 20.85 -1.05
CA GLY A 359 -19.90 21.54 -0.86
C GLY A 359 -18.72 20.92 -1.57
N THR A 360 -18.45 21.36 -2.77
CA THR A 360 -17.13 21.30 -3.41
C THR A 360 -16.09 21.95 -2.52
N SER A 361 -15.19 21.16 -1.95
CA SER A 361 -13.89 21.67 -1.51
C SER A 361 -12.80 20.77 -2.11
N VAL A 362 -12.32 21.17 -3.26
CA VAL A 362 -11.01 20.75 -3.77
C VAL A 362 -10.00 21.36 -2.78
N SER A 363 -9.42 20.55 -1.93
CA SER A 363 -8.25 20.99 -1.16
C SER A 363 -7.06 21.06 -2.13
N THR A 364 -6.65 22.28 -2.44
CA THR A 364 -5.42 22.60 -3.16
C THR A 364 -4.23 21.94 -2.46
N PRO A 365 -3.30 21.34 -3.18
CA PRO A 365 -2.07 20.82 -2.59
C PRO A 365 -1.21 21.98 -2.08
N ILE A 366 -0.74 21.87 -0.84
CA ILE A 366 0.32 22.73 -0.27
C ILE A 366 1.66 22.09 -0.59
#